data_1c568e199327a0637ecd41bcca25b5a6
#
_entry.id   1c568e199327a0637ecd41bcca25b5a6
#
_cell.length_a   1.000
_cell.length_b   1.000
_cell.length_c   1.000
_cell.angle_alpha   90.00
_cell.angle_beta   90.00
_cell.angle_gamma   90.00
#
_symmetry.space_group_name_H-M   'P 1'
#
loop_
_entity.id
_entity.type
_entity.pdbx_description
1 polymer ?
#
loop_
_entity_poly.entity_id
_entity_poly.type
_entity_poly.pdbx_seq_one_letter_code
_entity_poly.pdbx_strand_id
1 'polypeptide(L)'
;MNTGLNTDLQCHHDLIWSLGLHQGPSYVPDEIQKSKNKILQKMVHENKQHSDKHLIISSELLTFLDDFKKLEPILTIFEDRDIRFIVNLRRQDTFLESLYQQVVKDGVGDTFQTWYSKAKPIADYNRLINSLLQITHQQNITIGIFNSAIPEFNPTKDFLSAINLHDPTIMVKNNLLNERLPANYTKIIRFSNRFNLNINYALLQFFSKYKDRFQLFNKQKGYLNHQQRAAIKHEYSASNKALTEQIALPNHIKQEILSW
;
A
#
# COMPACT_ATOMS: atom_id res chain seq x y z
N MET A 1 -13.12 12.07 -0.28
CA MET A 1 -13.21 12.76 -1.60
C MET A 1 -13.35 11.69 -2.67
N ASN A 2 -14.34 11.77 -3.53
CA ASN A 2 -14.43 10.88 -4.70
C ASN A 2 -13.91 11.67 -5.91
N THR A 3 -12.82 11.22 -6.54
CA THR A 3 -12.25 11.89 -7.72
C THR A 3 -13.18 11.81 -8.93
N GLY A 4 -14.19 10.92 -8.90
CA GLY A 4 -15.32 10.88 -9.83
C GLY A 4 -15.01 10.33 -11.21
N LEU A 5 -13.81 9.77 -11.41
CA LEU A 5 -13.41 9.19 -12.70
C LEU A 5 -13.55 7.68 -12.74
N ASN A 6 -13.44 7.02 -11.58
CA ASN A 6 -13.68 5.58 -11.46
C ASN A 6 -14.44 5.30 -10.16
N THR A 7 -15.73 5.02 -10.28
CA THR A 7 -16.64 4.80 -9.15
C THR A 7 -16.40 3.48 -8.43
N ASP A 8 -15.68 2.54 -9.05
CA ASP A 8 -15.45 1.20 -8.52
C ASP A 8 -14.22 1.12 -7.61
N LEU A 9 -13.33 2.12 -7.66
CA LEU A 9 -12.14 2.17 -6.80
C LEU A 9 -12.44 2.96 -5.52
N GLN A 10 -12.40 2.28 -4.39
CA GLN A 10 -12.56 2.86 -3.04
C GLN A 10 -11.31 3.60 -2.55
N CYS A 11 -10.50 4.15 -3.47
CA CYS A 11 -9.23 4.81 -3.19
C CYS A 11 -8.95 5.92 -4.21
N HIS A 12 -7.92 6.74 -3.92
CA HIS A 12 -7.57 7.89 -4.76
C HIS A 12 -6.45 7.57 -5.77
N HIS A 13 -6.45 6.37 -6.36
CA HIS A 13 -5.45 5.97 -7.36
C HIS A 13 -5.49 6.85 -8.61
N ASP A 14 -6.69 7.25 -9.05
CA ASP A 14 -6.88 8.14 -10.19
C ASP A 14 -6.09 9.45 -10.04
N LEU A 15 -6.05 10.00 -8.82
CA LEU A 15 -5.25 11.18 -8.51
C LEU A 15 -3.77 10.93 -8.78
N ILE A 16 -3.24 9.82 -8.25
CA ILE A 16 -1.82 9.50 -8.36
C ILE A 16 -1.44 9.23 -9.82
N TRP A 17 -2.24 8.47 -10.53
CA TRP A 17 -2.04 8.20 -11.96
C TRP A 17 -2.14 9.45 -12.83
N SER A 18 -3.12 10.33 -12.58
CA SER A 18 -3.31 11.56 -13.36
C SER A 18 -2.15 12.54 -13.19
N LEU A 19 -1.49 12.52 -12.05
CA LEU A 19 -0.30 13.32 -11.78
C LEU A 19 0.98 12.70 -12.36
N GLY A 20 0.91 11.48 -12.90
CA GLY A 20 2.08 10.77 -13.42
C GLY A 20 3.09 10.41 -12.33
N LEU A 21 2.66 10.36 -11.05
CA LEU A 21 3.53 10.12 -9.91
C LEU A 21 3.93 8.65 -9.76
N HIS A 22 3.19 7.77 -10.40
CA HIS A 22 3.47 6.33 -10.46
C HIS A 22 3.11 5.83 -11.86
N GLN A 23 3.95 4.94 -12.40
CA GLN A 23 3.57 4.20 -13.60
C GLN A 23 2.48 3.21 -13.20
N GLY A 24 1.25 3.53 -13.53
CA GLY A 24 0.11 2.66 -13.30
C GLY A 24 0.26 1.34 -14.04
N PRO A 25 -0.65 0.40 -13.82
CA PRO A 25 -0.72 -0.81 -14.63
C PRO A 25 -0.87 -0.42 -16.10
N SER A 26 -0.39 -1.25 -17.00
CA SER A 26 -0.37 -1.01 -18.45
C SER A 26 -1.73 -0.65 -19.09
N TYR A 27 -2.81 -0.79 -18.32
CA TYR A 27 -4.18 -0.52 -18.73
C TYR A 27 -4.77 0.76 -18.12
N VAL A 28 -3.95 1.66 -17.49
CA VAL A 28 -4.47 2.97 -17.05
C VAL A 28 -5.06 3.68 -18.25
N PRO A 29 -6.37 3.97 -18.26
CA PRO A 29 -6.99 4.61 -19.40
C PRO A 29 -6.37 5.97 -19.67
N ASP A 30 -6.16 6.30 -20.94
CA ASP A 30 -5.65 7.60 -21.37
C ASP A 30 -6.46 8.78 -20.80
N GLU A 31 -7.74 8.58 -20.58
CA GLU A 31 -8.65 9.55 -19.97
C GLU A 31 -8.22 9.93 -18.55
N ILE A 32 -7.73 8.98 -17.76
CA ILE A 32 -7.22 9.26 -16.40
C ILE A 32 -5.94 10.09 -16.50
N GLN A 33 -5.03 9.74 -17.41
CA GLN A 33 -3.78 10.49 -17.59
C GLN A 33 -4.06 11.94 -18.03
N LYS A 34 -5.07 12.15 -18.88
CA LYS A 34 -5.49 13.48 -19.37
C LYS A 34 -6.33 14.27 -18.36
N SER A 35 -6.74 13.67 -17.25
CA SER A 35 -7.69 14.26 -16.31
C SER A 35 -7.04 15.10 -15.20
N LYS A 36 -5.71 15.24 -15.15
CA LYS A 36 -4.96 15.97 -14.11
C LYS A 36 -5.62 17.29 -13.71
N ASN A 37 -5.81 18.18 -14.67
CA ASN A 37 -6.36 19.51 -14.39
C ASN A 37 -7.78 19.45 -13.84
N LYS A 38 -8.61 18.53 -14.36
CA LYS A 38 -9.98 18.32 -13.89
C LYS A 38 -9.99 17.81 -12.44
N ILE A 39 -9.11 16.89 -12.08
CA ILE A 39 -9.00 16.37 -10.71
C ILE A 39 -8.52 17.48 -9.77
N LEU A 40 -7.48 18.22 -10.12
CA LEU A 40 -6.97 19.31 -9.29
C LEU A 40 -8.02 20.43 -9.11
N GLN A 41 -8.75 20.82 -10.16
CA GLN A 41 -9.85 21.78 -10.06
C GLN A 41 -10.96 21.28 -9.12
N LYS A 42 -11.31 20.00 -9.20
CA LYS A 42 -12.27 19.40 -8.28
C LYS A 42 -11.77 19.44 -6.83
N MET A 43 -10.49 19.16 -6.58
CA MET A 43 -9.89 19.27 -5.25
C MET A 43 -9.95 20.69 -4.70
N VAL A 44 -9.65 21.70 -5.52
CA VAL A 44 -9.78 23.13 -5.15
C VAL A 44 -11.24 23.44 -4.76
N HIS A 45 -12.19 22.98 -5.56
CA HIS A 45 -13.61 23.20 -5.28
C HIS A 45 -14.05 22.54 -3.96
N GLU A 46 -13.71 21.26 -3.76
CA GLU A 46 -14.00 20.53 -2.52
C GLU A 46 -13.32 21.18 -1.30
N ASN A 47 -12.08 21.67 -1.46
CA ASN A 47 -11.39 22.38 -0.38
C ASN A 47 -12.17 23.61 0.08
N LYS A 48 -12.67 24.41 -0.88
CA LYS A 48 -13.46 25.63 -0.60
C LYS A 48 -14.84 25.32 0.00
N GLN A 49 -15.53 24.28 -0.52
CA GLN A 49 -16.88 23.95 -0.04
C GLN A 49 -16.90 23.28 1.35
N HIS A 50 -15.79 22.64 1.75
CA HIS A 50 -15.71 21.83 2.96
C HIS A 50 -14.55 22.28 3.84
N SER A 51 -14.40 23.60 4.03
CA SER A 51 -13.35 24.17 4.89
C SER A 51 -13.45 23.73 6.35
N ASP A 52 -14.65 23.41 6.79
CA ASP A 52 -14.99 22.89 8.14
C ASP A 52 -14.80 21.39 8.33
N LYS A 53 -14.46 20.64 7.26
CA LYS A 53 -14.38 19.17 7.29
C LYS A 53 -12.96 18.66 7.12
N HIS A 54 -12.70 17.50 7.71
CA HIS A 54 -11.51 16.73 7.41
C HIS A 54 -11.59 16.15 6.01
N LEU A 55 -10.51 16.31 5.23
CA LEU A 55 -10.36 15.70 3.91
C LEU A 55 -9.34 14.56 4.03
N ILE A 56 -9.69 13.39 3.51
CA ILE A 56 -8.81 12.22 3.53
C ILE A 56 -8.45 11.86 2.09
N ILE A 57 -7.14 11.80 1.80
CA ILE A 57 -6.61 11.27 0.55
C ILE A 57 -5.91 9.95 0.89
N SER A 58 -6.41 8.85 0.36
CA SER A 58 -5.87 7.51 0.61
C SER A 58 -5.51 6.83 -0.70
N SER A 59 -4.25 6.44 -0.83
CA SER A 59 -3.78 5.62 -1.94
C SER A 59 -2.53 4.85 -1.53
N GLU A 60 -2.54 3.53 -1.68
CA GLU A 60 -1.35 2.72 -1.47
C GLU A 60 -0.24 3.01 -2.50
N LEU A 61 -0.58 3.60 -3.65
CA LEU A 61 0.39 4.01 -4.68
C LEU A 61 1.33 5.12 -4.19
N LEU A 62 0.98 5.84 -3.14
CA LEU A 62 1.86 6.84 -2.52
C LEU A 62 3.15 6.21 -1.98
N THR A 63 3.14 4.96 -1.55
CA THR A 63 4.33 4.27 -1.03
C THR A 63 5.37 3.97 -2.12
N PHE A 64 4.99 4.05 -3.39
CA PHE A 64 5.89 3.83 -4.53
C PHE A 64 6.53 5.12 -5.05
N LEU A 65 6.22 6.27 -4.45
CA LEU A 65 6.87 7.52 -4.83
C LEU A 65 8.36 7.48 -4.44
N ASP A 66 9.19 7.84 -5.40
CA ASP A 66 10.62 8.02 -5.21
C ASP A 66 10.96 9.37 -4.57
N ASP A 67 10.11 10.40 -4.81
CA ASP A 67 10.24 11.75 -4.29
C ASP A 67 8.84 12.33 -3.98
N PHE A 68 8.58 12.60 -2.71
CA PHE A 68 7.31 13.19 -2.24
C PHE A 68 7.15 14.66 -2.62
N LYS A 69 8.19 15.38 -3.06
CA LYS A 69 8.06 16.74 -3.61
C LYS A 69 7.12 16.78 -4.82
N LYS A 70 6.95 15.66 -5.51
CA LYS A 70 5.95 15.53 -6.59
C LYS A 70 4.52 15.78 -6.12
N LEU A 71 4.23 15.74 -4.82
CA LEU A 71 2.92 16.08 -4.24
C LEU A 71 2.70 17.59 -4.08
N GLU A 72 3.70 18.43 -4.34
CA GLU A 72 3.62 19.88 -4.18
C GLU A 72 2.33 20.49 -4.76
N PRO A 73 1.85 20.11 -5.99
CA PRO A 73 0.60 20.64 -6.52
C PRO A 73 -0.64 20.32 -5.65
N ILE A 74 -0.61 19.19 -4.93
CA ILE A 74 -1.68 18.83 -4.00
C ILE A 74 -1.52 19.60 -2.69
N LEU A 75 -0.30 19.69 -2.17
CA LEU A 75 -0.02 20.38 -0.91
C LEU A 75 -0.37 21.87 -1.01
N THR A 76 -0.08 22.51 -2.16
CA THR A 76 -0.46 23.91 -2.43
C THR A 76 -1.98 24.12 -2.40
N ILE A 77 -2.78 23.16 -2.88
CA ILE A 77 -4.26 23.27 -2.81
C ILE A 77 -4.76 23.31 -1.36
N PHE A 78 -4.03 22.69 -0.44
CA PHE A 78 -4.41 22.55 0.97
C PHE A 78 -3.46 23.27 1.92
N GLU A 79 -2.72 24.28 1.45
CA GLU A 79 -1.74 25.04 2.26
C GLU A 79 -2.37 25.77 3.46
N ASP A 80 -3.66 26.05 3.40
CA ASP A 80 -4.47 26.63 4.45
C ASP A 80 -4.91 25.63 5.55
N ARG A 81 -4.54 24.35 5.39
CA ARG A 81 -4.95 23.24 6.30
C ARG A 81 -3.79 22.63 7.06
N ASP A 82 -4.11 22.03 8.20
CA ASP A 82 -3.19 21.14 8.93
C ASP A 82 -3.10 19.80 8.18
N ILE A 83 -2.01 19.63 7.40
CA ILE A 83 -1.78 18.42 6.61
C ILE A 83 -1.03 17.40 7.46
N ARG A 84 -1.60 16.22 7.61
CA ARG A 84 -1.00 15.09 8.33
C ARG A 84 -0.82 13.88 7.43
N PHE A 85 0.33 13.23 7.56
CA PHE A 85 0.64 11.99 6.88
C PHE A 85 0.48 10.81 7.83
N ILE A 86 -0.34 9.84 7.46
CA ILE A 86 -0.52 8.59 8.20
C ILE A 86 0.10 7.48 7.38
N VAL A 87 1.12 6.84 7.94
CA VAL A 87 1.90 5.79 7.26
C VAL A 87 1.75 4.49 8.04
N ASN A 88 1.05 3.52 7.47
CA ASN A 88 0.91 2.20 8.06
C ASN A 88 2.01 1.28 7.53
N LEU A 89 2.97 0.96 8.37
CA LEU A 89 4.08 0.06 8.05
C LEU A 89 3.68 -1.39 8.31
N ARG A 90 4.26 -2.29 7.53
CA ARG A 90 4.08 -3.72 7.67
C ARG A 90 5.44 -4.39 7.65
N ARG A 91 5.63 -5.50 8.38
CA ARG A 91 6.87 -6.27 8.34
C ARG A 91 7.28 -6.57 6.89
N GLN A 92 8.51 -6.23 6.51
CA GLN A 92 8.96 -6.17 5.12
C GLN A 92 8.77 -7.50 4.38
N ASP A 93 9.04 -8.63 5.01
CA ASP A 93 8.86 -9.95 4.37
C ASP A 93 7.39 -10.22 4.01
N THR A 94 6.46 -9.80 4.88
CA THR A 94 5.02 -9.98 4.64
C THR A 94 4.47 -8.96 3.64
N PHE A 95 5.01 -7.75 3.64
CA PHE A 95 4.69 -6.72 2.66
C PHE A 95 5.14 -7.13 1.26
N LEU A 96 6.41 -7.48 1.11
CA LEU A 96 7.00 -7.90 -0.17
C LEU A 96 6.37 -9.18 -0.72
N GLU A 97 6.03 -10.14 0.15
CA GLU A 97 5.30 -11.33 -0.26
C GLU A 97 3.93 -10.99 -0.84
N SER A 98 3.19 -10.11 -0.15
CA SER A 98 1.86 -9.67 -0.58
C SER A 98 1.94 -8.89 -1.90
N LEU A 99 2.89 -7.97 -2.01
CA LEU A 99 3.12 -7.17 -3.21
C LEU A 99 3.53 -8.05 -4.39
N TYR A 100 4.43 -9.02 -4.19
CA TYR A 100 4.81 -9.96 -5.24
C TYR A 100 3.61 -10.78 -5.75
N GLN A 101 2.76 -11.26 -4.85
CA GLN A 101 1.54 -11.97 -5.26
C GLN A 101 0.60 -11.08 -6.07
N GLN A 102 0.52 -9.79 -5.75
CA GLN A 102 -0.28 -8.84 -6.52
C GLN A 102 0.31 -8.62 -7.91
N VAL A 103 1.59 -8.31 -8.05
CA VAL A 103 2.20 -8.09 -9.38
C VAL A 103 2.17 -9.34 -10.24
N VAL A 104 2.19 -10.54 -9.66
CA VAL A 104 1.98 -11.79 -10.41
C VAL A 104 0.55 -11.88 -10.95
N LYS A 105 -0.47 -11.47 -10.16
CA LYS A 105 -1.86 -11.36 -10.66
C LYS A 105 -1.94 -10.38 -11.83
N ASP A 106 -1.17 -9.30 -11.76
CA ASP A 106 -1.14 -8.22 -12.75
C ASP A 106 -0.25 -8.56 -13.98
N GLY A 107 0.27 -9.78 -14.08
CA GLY A 107 0.95 -10.28 -15.28
C GLY A 107 2.47 -10.47 -15.17
N VAL A 108 3.08 -10.22 -14.01
CA VAL A 108 4.53 -10.42 -13.83
C VAL A 108 4.89 -11.91 -13.84
N GLY A 109 5.80 -12.30 -14.74
CA GLY A 109 6.31 -13.67 -14.88
C GLY A 109 7.66 -13.92 -14.19
N ASP A 110 8.30 -12.90 -13.63
CA ASP A 110 9.59 -12.99 -12.93
C ASP A 110 9.49 -13.88 -11.69
N THR A 111 10.61 -14.52 -11.31
CA THR A 111 10.71 -15.17 -10.00
C THR A 111 10.69 -14.13 -8.87
N PHE A 112 10.35 -14.56 -7.65
CA PHE A 112 10.44 -13.65 -6.50
C PHE A 112 11.82 -13.00 -6.39
N GLN A 113 12.89 -13.77 -6.56
CA GLN A 113 14.26 -13.26 -6.42
C GLN A 113 14.59 -12.20 -7.49
N THR A 114 14.20 -12.44 -8.75
CA THR A 114 14.42 -11.47 -9.84
C THR A 114 13.61 -10.20 -9.64
N TRP A 115 12.36 -10.33 -9.24
CA TRP A 115 11.50 -9.20 -8.93
C TRP A 115 11.99 -8.45 -7.68
N TYR A 116 12.33 -9.16 -6.61
CA TYR A 116 12.78 -8.59 -5.34
C TYR A 116 14.03 -7.73 -5.52
N SER A 117 14.97 -8.12 -6.37
CA SER A 117 16.18 -7.33 -6.63
C SER A 117 15.88 -5.90 -7.11
N LYS A 118 14.75 -5.72 -7.81
CA LYS A 118 14.27 -4.42 -8.31
C LYS A 118 13.35 -3.73 -7.28
N ALA A 119 12.61 -4.50 -6.48
CA ALA A 119 11.60 -4.01 -5.56
C ALA A 119 12.14 -3.64 -4.16
N LYS A 120 13.39 -3.98 -3.83
CA LYS A 120 14.01 -3.67 -2.52
C LYS A 120 13.75 -2.25 -2.02
N PRO A 121 13.94 -1.18 -2.82
CA PRO A 121 13.78 0.18 -2.32
C PRO A 121 12.35 0.50 -1.84
N ILE A 122 11.35 -0.25 -2.29
CA ILE A 122 9.94 -0.02 -1.93
C ILE A 122 9.67 -0.35 -0.46
N ALA A 123 10.38 -1.35 0.09
CA ALA A 123 10.23 -1.78 1.47
C ALA A 123 11.24 -1.12 2.44
N ASP A 124 12.04 -0.17 1.96
CA ASP A 124 12.92 0.64 2.79
C ASP A 124 12.14 1.80 3.43
N TYR A 125 11.63 1.56 4.62
CA TYR A 125 10.79 2.53 5.33
C TYR A 125 11.57 3.75 5.84
N ASN A 126 12.85 3.61 6.12
CA ASN A 126 13.68 4.76 6.46
C ASN A 126 13.80 5.72 5.26
N ARG A 127 14.01 5.18 4.06
CA ARG A 127 13.98 5.96 2.82
C ARG A 127 12.62 6.64 2.60
N LEU A 128 11.53 5.93 2.81
CA LEU A 128 10.16 6.47 2.68
C LEU A 128 9.96 7.67 3.62
N ILE A 129 10.29 7.51 4.89
CA ILE A 129 10.12 8.56 5.90
C ILE A 129 11.07 9.73 5.64
N ASN A 130 12.31 9.48 5.22
CA ASN A 130 13.24 10.53 4.82
C ASN A 130 12.69 11.37 3.66
N SER A 131 12.06 10.73 2.68
CA SER A 131 11.43 11.44 1.56
C SER A 131 10.22 12.28 2.02
N LEU A 132 9.41 11.79 2.97
CA LEU A 132 8.34 12.58 3.58
C LEU A 132 8.87 13.78 4.36
N LEU A 133 9.95 13.64 5.10
CA LEU A 133 10.57 14.72 5.87
C LEU A 133 11.13 15.86 5.00
N GLN A 134 11.24 15.66 3.67
CA GLN A 134 11.59 16.75 2.75
C GLN A 134 10.44 17.71 2.50
N ILE A 135 9.19 17.31 2.77
CA ILE A 135 7.99 18.09 2.47
C ILE A 135 7.14 18.40 3.72
N THR A 136 7.47 17.81 4.86
CA THR A 136 6.71 18.05 6.11
C THR A 136 7.60 17.87 7.34
N HIS A 137 7.12 18.33 8.49
CA HIS A 137 7.78 18.15 9.77
C HIS A 137 7.40 16.81 10.42
N GLN A 138 8.30 16.28 11.25
CA GLN A 138 8.09 15.01 11.96
C GLN A 138 6.76 14.95 12.73
N GLN A 139 6.37 16.04 13.38
CA GLN A 139 5.11 16.12 14.14
C GLN A 139 3.85 15.89 13.31
N ASN A 140 3.93 16.05 12.00
CA ASN A 140 2.85 15.84 11.04
C ASN A 140 2.84 14.41 10.47
N ILE A 141 3.75 13.54 10.93
CA ILE A 141 3.83 12.15 10.48
C ILE A 141 3.39 11.23 11.62
N THR A 142 2.36 10.45 11.39
CA THR A 142 1.93 9.38 12.31
C THR A 142 2.26 8.04 11.68
N ILE A 143 3.00 7.20 12.42
CA ILE A 143 3.34 5.84 11.98
C ILE A 143 2.47 4.85 12.75
N GLY A 144 1.73 4.03 12.00
CA GLY A 144 1.01 2.87 12.49
C GLY A 144 1.67 1.56 12.04
N ILE A 145 1.33 0.46 12.69
CA ILE A 145 1.80 -0.89 12.33
C ILE A 145 0.64 -1.73 11.85
N PHE A 146 0.73 -2.24 10.63
CA PHE A 146 -0.19 -3.22 10.12
C PHE A 146 0.27 -4.62 10.50
N ASN A 147 -0.33 -5.22 11.53
CA ASN A 147 -0.01 -6.57 11.99
C ASN A 147 -1.25 -7.47 12.05
N SER A 148 -1.59 -8.10 10.93
CA SER A 148 -2.72 -9.03 10.84
C SER A 148 -2.55 -10.34 11.64
N ALA A 149 -1.41 -10.56 12.28
CA ALA A 149 -1.20 -11.71 13.17
C ALA A 149 -1.77 -11.46 14.58
N ILE A 150 -2.06 -10.22 14.93
CA ILE A 150 -2.70 -9.86 16.19
C ILE A 150 -4.22 -10.10 16.03
N PRO A 151 -4.86 -10.95 16.85
CA PRO A 151 -6.28 -11.29 16.69
C PRO A 151 -7.23 -10.07 16.77
N GLU A 152 -6.86 -9.06 17.56
CA GLU A 152 -7.66 -7.83 17.80
C GLU A 152 -7.29 -6.71 16.84
N PHE A 153 -6.36 -6.93 15.91
CA PHE A 153 -5.92 -5.91 14.97
C PHE A 153 -7.07 -5.46 14.08
N ASN A 154 -7.33 -4.17 14.11
CA ASN A 154 -8.35 -3.54 13.29
C ASN A 154 -7.79 -2.28 12.63
N PRO A 155 -7.36 -2.36 11.35
CA PRO A 155 -6.72 -1.25 10.67
C PRO A 155 -7.61 -0.01 10.56
N THR A 156 -8.94 -0.18 10.53
CA THR A 156 -9.85 0.96 10.49
C THR A 156 -9.92 1.67 11.84
N LYS A 157 -9.96 0.92 12.94
CA LYS A 157 -9.91 1.54 14.30
C LYS A 157 -8.60 2.28 14.50
N ASP A 158 -7.48 1.68 14.11
CA ASP A 158 -6.17 2.30 14.25
C ASP A 158 -6.07 3.58 13.42
N PHE A 159 -6.60 3.56 12.19
CA PHE A 159 -6.68 4.74 11.34
C PHE A 159 -7.57 5.84 11.97
N LEU A 160 -8.76 5.49 12.44
CA LEU A 160 -9.66 6.46 13.09
C LEU A 160 -9.02 7.08 14.34
N SER A 161 -8.31 6.28 15.13
CA SER A 161 -7.54 6.78 16.28
C SER A 161 -6.42 7.74 15.85
N ALA A 162 -5.73 7.44 14.74
CA ALA A 162 -4.66 8.30 14.21
C ALA A 162 -5.16 9.68 13.74
N ILE A 163 -6.42 9.79 13.35
CA ILE A 163 -7.08 11.07 13.02
C ILE A 163 -7.88 11.66 14.16
N ASN A 164 -7.76 11.12 15.39
CA ASN A 164 -8.51 11.52 16.59
C ASN A 164 -10.05 11.44 16.41
N LEU A 165 -10.53 10.54 15.58
CA LEU A 165 -11.95 10.31 15.37
C LEU A 165 -12.43 9.11 16.19
N HIS A 166 -13.08 9.41 17.33
CA HIS A 166 -13.63 8.42 18.26
C HIS A 166 -15.16 8.43 18.18
N ASP A 167 -15.72 7.94 17.08
CA ASP A 167 -17.17 7.82 16.92
C ASP A 167 -17.60 6.35 17.10
N PRO A 168 -18.30 6.02 18.21
CA PRO A 168 -18.76 4.65 18.48
C PRO A 168 -19.84 4.18 17.51
N THR A 169 -20.46 5.08 16.74
CA THR A 169 -21.47 4.74 15.75
C THR A 169 -20.88 4.24 14.44
N ILE A 170 -19.58 4.44 14.21
CA ILE A 170 -18.89 3.93 13.03
C ILE A 170 -18.76 2.41 13.13
N MET A 171 -19.68 1.71 12.47
CA MET A 171 -19.60 0.26 12.36
C MET A 171 -18.50 -0.15 11.38
N VAL A 172 -17.41 -0.65 11.90
CA VAL A 172 -16.31 -1.21 11.10
C VAL A 172 -16.71 -2.61 10.64
N LYS A 173 -17.09 -2.75 9.37
CA LYS A 173 -17.23 -4.06 8.75
C LYS A 173 -15.85 -4.62 8.43
N ASN A 174 -15.45 -5.68 9.12
CA ASN A 174 -14.23 -6.44 8.81
C ASN A 174 -14.45 -7.28 7.54
N ASN A 175 -14.55 -6.64 6.39
CA ASN A 175 -14.57 -7.35 5.12
C ASN A 175 -13.09 -7.57 4.71
N LEU A 176 -12.64 -8.81 4.78
CA LEU A 176 -11.36 -9.22 4.18
C LEU A 176 -11.50 -9.16 2.66
N LEU A 177 -11.28 -7.96 2.08
CA LEU A 177 -11.50 -7.72 0.64
C LEU A 177 -10.38 -8.32 -0.24
N ASN A 178 -9.18 -8.56 0.32
CA ASN A 178 -8.03 -9.06 -0.44
C ASN A 178 -7.43 -10.31 0.20
N GLU A 179 -8.02 -11.45 -0.07
CA GLU A 179 -7.44 -12.72 0.36
C GLU A 179 -6.17 -13.05 -0.43
N ARG A 180 -5.16 -13.53 0.31
CA ARG A 180 -3.91 -13.99 -0.30
C ARG A 180 -4.18 -15.22 -1.14
N LEU A 181 -3.57 -15.26 -2.33
CA LEU A 181 -3.51 -16.49 -3.11
C LEU A 181 -2.62 -17.52 -2.40
N PRO A 182 -3.02 -18.80 -2.39
CA PRO A 182 -2.12 -19.86 -1.98
C PRO A 182 -0.83 -19.86 -2.80
N ALA A 183 0.31 -20.20 -2.17
CA ALA A 183 1.62 -20.14 -2.80
C ALA A 183 1.71 -20.91 -4.13
N ASN A 184 1.04 -22.06 -4.22
CA ASN A 184 1.02 -22.86 -5.44
C ASN A 184 0.28 -22.18 -6.59
N TYR A 185 -0.77 -21.41 -6.30
CA TYR A 185 -1.50 -20.66 -7.33
C TYR A 185 -0.66 -19.51 -7.88
N THR A 186 0.04 -18.78 -7.01
CA THR A 186 1.01 -17.79 -7.43
C THR A 186 2.03 -18.37 -8.39
N LYS A 187 2.54 -19.60 -8.13
CA LYS A 187 3.49 -20.27 -9.03
C LYS A 187 2.88 -20.60 -10.39
N ILE A 188 1.63 -21.08 -10.44
CA ILE A 188 0.94 -21.43 -11.67
C ILE A 188 0.67 -20.16 -12.51
N ILE A 189 0.13 -19.10 -11.90
CA ILE A 189 -0.14 -17.84 -12.59
C ILE A 189 1.16 -17.24 -13.11
N ARG A 190 2.23 -17.22 -12.30
CA ARG A 190 3.55 -16.77 -12.73
C ARG A 190 4.07 -17.55 -13.95
N PHE A 191 3.91 -18.88 -13.94
CA PHE A 191 4.29 -19.71 -15.08
C PHE A 191 3.50 -19.32 -16.34
N SER A 192 2.19 -19.16 -16.23
CA SER A 192 1.33 -18.67 -17.31
C SER A 192 1.81 -17.32 -17.84
N ASN A 193 2.12 -16.36 -16.97
CA ASN A 193 2.65 -15.04 -17.34
C ASN A 193 3.95 -15.14 -18.13
N ARG A 194 4.88 -15.98 -17.65
CA ARG A 194 6.19 -16.17 -18.29
C ARG A 194 6.09 -16.63 -19.75
N PHE A 195 5.06 -17.39 -20.07
CA PHE A 195 4.84 -17.93 -21.41
C PHE A 195 3.73 -17.19 -22.18
N ASN A 196 3.25 -16.04 -21.67
CA ASN A 196 2.19 -15.23 -22.28
C ASN A 196 0.94 -16.04 -22.67
N LEU A 197 0.54 -16.98 -21.82
CA LEU A 197 -0.55 -17.91 -22.13
C LEU A 197 -1.95 -17.28 -22.08
N ASN A 198 -2.10 -16.01 -21.71
CA ASN A 198 -3.36 -15.25 -21.64
C ASN A 198 -4.52 -15.95 -20.88
N ILE A 199 -4.19 -16.89 -19.98
CA ILE A 199 -5.18 -17.67 -19.22
C ILE A 199 -5.35 -17.20 -17.77
N ASN A 200 -4.67 -16.10 -17.39
CA ASN A 200 -4.64 -15.63 -16.00
C ASN A 200 -6.03 -15.35 -15.45
N TYR A 201 -6.89 -14.69 -16.21
CA TYR A 201 -8.24 -14.37 -15.78
C TYR A 201 -9.06 -15.65 -15.53
N ALA A 202 -8.99 -16.62 -16.45
CA ALA A 202 -9.65 -17.91 -16.30
C ALA A 202 -9.11 -18.70 -15.09
N LEU A 203 -7.79 -18.68 -14.88
CA LEU A 203 -7.16 -19.29 -13.69
C LEU A 203 -7.59 -18.63 -12.39
N LEU A 204 -7.63 -17.29 -12.34
CA LEU A 204 -8.07 -16.57 -11.16
C LEU A 204 -9.54 -16.87 -10.81
N GLN A 205 -10.43 -16.89 -11.82
CA GLN A 205 -11.83 -17.28 -11.63
C GLN A 205 -11.96 -18.74 -11.15
N PHE A 206 -11.19 -19.65 -11.77
CA PHE A 206 -11.18 -21.05 -11.38
C PHE A 206 -10.73 -21.23 -9.94
N PHE A 207 -9.62 -20.59 -9.54
CA PHE A 207 -9.12 -20.66 -8.17
C PHE A 207 -10.06 -20.01 -7.15
N SER A 208 -10.71 -18.90 -7.49
CA SER A 208 -11.72 -18.28 -6.65
C SER A 208 -12.90 -19.22 -6.41
N LYS A 209 -13.40 -19.86 -7.49
CA LYS A 209 -14.55 -20.77 -7.43
C LYS A 209 -14.31 -22.04 -6.60
N TYR A 210 -13.08 -22.58 -6.66
CA TYR A 210 -12.74 -23.84 -6.01
C TYR A 210 -11.82 -23.68 -4.80
N LYS A 211 -11.73 -22.47 -4.24
CA LYS A 211 -10.85 -22.08 -3.15
C LYS A 211 -10.86 -23.07 -1.99
N ASP A 212 -12.03 -23.48 -1.50
CA ASP A 212 -12.15 -24.35 -0.33
C ASP A 212 -11.65 -25.76 -0.58
N ARG A 213 -11.83 -26.30 -1.79
CA ARG A 213 -11.28 -27.61 -2.17
C ARG A 213 -9.76 -27.64 -2.22
N PHE A 214 -9.14 -26.54 -2.59
CA PHE A 214 -7.68 -26.44 -2.77
C PHE A 214 -6.94 -25.98 -1.52
N GLN A 215 -7.61 -25.41 -0.51
CA GLN A 215 -6.99 -25.11 0.80
C GLN A 215 -6.46 -26.38 1.48
N LEU A 216 -7.10 -27.52 1.29
CA LEU A 216 -6.66 -28.81 1.82
C LEU A 216 -5.30 -29.28 1.29
N PHE A 217 -4.89 -28.85 0.11
CA PHE A 217 -3.62 -29.21 -0.52
C PHE A 217 -2.49 -28.20 -0.24
N ASN A 218 -2.76 -27.11 0.46
CA ASN A 218 -1.78 -26.05 0.67
C ASN A 218 -1.22 -26.09 2.10
N LYS A 219 -0.29 -26.98 2.35
CA LYS A 219 0.41 -27.06 3.65
C LYS A 219 1.32 -25.85 3.93
N GLN A 220 1.66 -25.08 2.91
CA GLN A 220 2.55 -23.92 3.05
C GLN A 220 1.76 -22.66 3.30
N LYS A 221 1.85 -22.10 4.51
CA LYS A 221 1.13 -20.87 4.92
C LYS A 221 1.57 -19.59 4.20
N GLY A 222 2.61 -19.59 3.37
CA GLY A 222 3.12 -18.44 2.65
C GLY A 222 3.94 -18.81 1.43
N TYR A 223 4.23 -17.83 0.56
CA TYR A 223 5.05 -18.03 -0.64
C TYR A 223 6.54 -18.12 -0.31
N LEU A 224 7.01 -17.30 0.64
CA LEU A 224 8.40 -17.25 1.07
C LEU A 224 8.72 -18.34 2.09
N ASN A 225 9.87 -18.98 1.91
CA ASN A 225 10.41 -19.92 2.90
C ASN A 225 11.12 -19.17 4.06
N HIS A 226 11.52 -19.94 5.09
CA HIS A 226 12.15 -19.38 6.27
C HIS A 226 13.48 -18.64 5.96
N GLN A 227 14.32 -19.21 5.07
CA GLN A 227 15.60 -18.59 4.70
C GLN A 227 15.40 -17.26 3.97
N GLN A 228 14.42 -17.19 3.05
CA GLN A 228 14.09 -15.96 2.36
C GLN A 228 13.58 -14.88 3.32
N ARG A 229 12.75 -15.24 4.31
CA ARG A 229 12.28 -14.32 5.35
C ARG A 229 13.44 -13.80 6.20
N ALA A 230 14.36 -14.68 6.62
CA ALA A 230 15.53 -14.30 7.38
C ALA A 230 16.46 -13.35 6.59
N ALA A 231 16.67 -13.62 5.30
CA ALA A 231 17.46 -12.76 4.43
C ALA A 231 16.83 -11.36 4.29
N ILE A 232 15.51 -11.27 4.11
CA ILE A 232 14.79 -9.99 4.04
C ILE A 232 14.91 -9.24 5.36
N LYS A 233 14.70 -9.92 6.49
CA LYS A 233 14.88 -9.32 7.82
C LYS A 233 16.29 -8.74 8.00
N HIS A 234 17.31 -9.49 7.65
CA HIS A 234 18.70 -9.03 7.72
C HIS A 234 18.96 -7.81 6.82
N GLU A 235 18.43 -7.82 5.60
CA GLU A 235 18.58 -6.73 4.62
C GLU A 235 18.08 -5.38 5.17
N TYR A 236 16.93 -5.37 5.87
CA TYR A 236 16.33 -4.12 6.36
C TYR A 236 16.67 -3.78 7.81
N SER A 237 17.40 -4.62 8.53
CA SER A 237 17.68 -4.41 9.96
C SER A 237 18.35 -3.07 10.25
N ALA A 238 19.37 -2.69 9.46
CA ALA A 238 20.07 -1.41 9.62
C ALA A 238 19.17 -0.22 9.29
N SER A 239 18.36 -0.31 8.23
CA SER A 239 17.40 0.72 7.83
C SER A 239 16.29 0.88 8.88
N ASN A 240 15.77 -0.22 9.43
CA ASN A 240 14.77 -0.19 10.50
C ASN A 240 15.34 0.46 11.77
N LYS A 241 16.57 0.15 12.13
CA LYS A 241 17.25 0.80 13.26
C LYS A 241 17.39 2.31 13.04
N ALA A 242 17.89 2.73 11.87
CA ALA A 242 18.02 4.14 11.52
C ALA A 242 16.67 4.88 11.60
N LEU A 243 15.59 4.29 11.08
CA LEU A 243 14.24 4.83 11.19
C LEU A 243 13.84 5.08 12.65
N THR A 244 14.09 4.11 13.54
CA THR A 244 13.68 4.21 14.95
C THR A 244 14.56 5.17 15.78
N GLU A 245 15.71 5.56 15.28
CA GLU A 245 16.60 6.57 15.86
C GLU A 245 16.27 7.99 15.35
N GLN A 246 15.80 8.08 14.11
CA GLN A 246 15.54 9.35 13.43
C GLN A 246 14.22 10.00 13.85
N ILE A 247 13.18 9.20 14.08
CA ILE A 247 11.83 9.70 14.34
C ILE A 247 11.39 9.31 15.76
N ALA A 248 10.74 10.22 16.46
CA ALA A 248 10.17 9.94 17.78
C ALA A 248 8.95 9.01 17.61
N LEU A 249 9.11 7.75 18.01
CA LEU A 249 8.08 6.73 17.92
C LEU A 249 7.64 6.28 19.32
N PRO A 250 6.37 5.93 19.51
CA PRO A 250 5.93 5.21 20.70
C PRO A 250 6.75 3.93 20.90
N ASN A 251 7.06 3.58 22.15
CA ASN A 251 7.94 2.44 22.45
C ASN A 251 7.47 1.12 21.83
N HIS A 252 6.17 0.84 21.83
CA HIS A 252 5.63 -0.38 21.22
C HIS A 252 5.85 -0.43 19.71
N ILE A 253 5.70 0.70 18.99
CA ILE A 253 5.97 0.81 17.55
C ILE A 253 7.47 0.60 17.28
N LYS A 254 8.33 1.26 18.06
CA LYS A 254 9.79 1.12 17.96
C LYS A 254 10.23 -0.33 18.15
N GLN A 255 9.73 -1.01 19.19
CA GLN A 255 10.06 -2.41 19.45
C GLN A 255 9.56 -3.33 18.33
N GLU A 256 8.36 -3.10 17.82
CA GLU A 256 7.82 -3.88 16.71
C GLU A 256 8.72 -3.77 15.47
N ILE A 257 9.08 -2.55 15.05
CA ILE A 257 9.96 -2.31 13.89
C ILE A 257 11.33 -2.98 14.08
N LEU A 258 11.92 -2.90 15.26
CA LEU A 258 13.22 -3.53 15.55
C LEU A 258 13.14 -5.06 15.60
N SER A 259 11.97 -5.63 15.81
CA SER A 259 11.75 -7.08 15.81
C SER A 259 11.67 -7.69 14.41
N TRP A 260 11.45 -6.88 13.40
CA TRP A 260 11.22 -7.29 11.99
C TRP A 260 12.44 -7.87 11.29
#